data_177b0f7c7a6ef8a57b321c092c0cd9f5
#
_entry.id   177b0f7c7a6ef8a57b321c092c0cd9f5
#
_cell.length_a   1.000
_cell.length_b   1.000
_cell.length_c   1.000
_cell.angle_alpha   90.00
_cell.angle_beta   90.00
_cell.angle_gamma   90.00
#
_symmetry.space_group_name_H-M   'P 1'
#
loop_
_entity.id
_entity.type
_entity.pdbx_description
1 polymer ?
#
loop_
_entity_poly.entity_id
_entity_poly.type
_entity_poly.pdbx_seq_one_letter_code
_entity_poly.pdbx_strand_id
1 'polypeptide(L)'
;MSSELSKKEIRSKSFATLIYPESAPPNWRELLTSSHISAICSPLHDKDLLEDGSPKKAHFHVLLLYPSQKSTQQAKSDIESFGGVGCEKVKNATGYARYLIHADNPEKAQYLPSEVQCFNGANFEKYLVAQVDRLAVMREMIAFVRENGMVCFADLVDYAEAEKPEWFKVLADSRTFLMDYMKSFAWKAGIQNGQ
;
A
#
# COMPACT_ATOMS: atom_id res chain seq x y z
N MET A 1 -43.69 15.59 -1.03
CA MET A 1 -42.39 15.95 -0.37
C MET A 1 -41.46 14.76 -0.55
N SER A 2 -40.64 14.81 -1.60
CA SER A 2 -39.70 13.73 -1.92
C SER A 2 -38.48 13.90 -1.08
N SER A 3 -38.20 12.95 -0.17
CA SER A 3 -36.95 12.90 0.61
C SER A 3 -35.82 12.50 -0.35
N GLU A 4 -35.07 13.46 -0.84
CA GLU A 4 -33.77 13.21 -1.44
C GLU A 4 -32.86 12.59 -0.36
N LEU A 5 -32.67 11.28 -0.45
CA LEU A 5 -31.61 10.59 0.28
C LEU A 5 -30.28 11.17 -0.20
N SER A 6 -29.69 12.05 0.60
CA SER A 6 -28.37 12.60 0.32
C SER A 6 -27.38 11.43 0.17
N LYS A 7 -26.91 11.19 -1.05
CA LYS A 7 -25.83 10.22 -1.28
C LYS A 7 -24.66 10.60 -0.38
N LYS A 8 -24.32 9.73 0.58
CA LYS A 8 -23.19 9.93 1.49
C LYS A 8 -21.94 10.25 0.66
N GLU A 9 -21.38 11.44 0.85
CA GLU A 9 -20.21 11.91 0.11
C GLU A 9 -19.04 10.94 0.34
N ILE A 10 -18.45 10.47 -0.75
CA ILE A 10 -17.28 9.56 -0.69
C ILE A 10 -16.06 10.40 -0.30
N ARG A 11 -15.41 10.04 0.80
CA ARG A 11 -14.20 10.68 1.30
C ARG A 11 -13.06 9.67 1.41
N SER A 12 -11.83 10.09 1.13
CA SER A 12 -10.63 9.26 1.24
C SER A 12 -9.39 10.11 1.52
N LYS A 13 -8.33 9.46 1.99
CA LYS A 13 -6.99 10.04 2.03
C LYS A 13 -6.17 9.75 0.79
N SER A 14 -6.66 8.87 -0.09
CA SER A 14 -5.91 8.46 -1.28
C SER A 14 -6.82 8.43 -2.49
N PHE A 15 -6.36 9.06 -3.56
CA PHE A 15 -7.01 9.05 -4.87
C PHE A 15 -5.99 8.78 -5.97
N ALA A 16 -6.47 8.27 -7.09
CA ALA A 16 -5.67 8.02 -8.28
C ALA A 16 -6.22 8.77 -9.47
N THR A 17 -5.33 9.12 -10.38
CA THR A 17 -5.64 9.74 -11.65
C THR A 17 -4.69 9.27 -12.74
N LEU A 18 -5.04 9.52 -13.99
CA LEU A 18 -4.17 9.32 -15.15
C LEU A 18 -3.67 10.67 -15.67
N ILE A 19 -2.45 10.68 -16.18
CA ILE A 19 -1.90 11.79 -16.96
C ILE A 19 -1.58 11.24 -18.35
N TYR A 20 -2.17 11.84 -19.36
CA TYR A 20 -1.86 11.53 -20.76
C TYR A 20 -0.89 12.58 -21.30
N PRO A 21 0.36 12.22 -21.64
CA PRO A 21 1.38 13.21 -22.12
C PRO A 21 0.92 14.09 -23.27
N GLU A 22 0.08 13.55 -24.15
CA GLU A 22 -0.43 14.27 -25.33
C GLU A 22 -1.40 15.41 -25.00
N SER A 23 -2.12 15.32 -23.88
CA SER A 23 -3.19 16.27 -23.53
C SER A 23 -2.95 17.02 -22.24
N ALA A 24 -2.03 16.56 -21.41
CA ALA A 24 -1.65 17.25 -20.18
C ALA A 24 -0.84 18.52 -20.49
N PRO A 25 -0.92 19.55 -19.62
CA PRO A 25 -0.02 20.69 -19.71
C PRO A 25 1.44 20.25 -19.74
N PRO A 26 2.32 20.82 -20.58
CA PRO A 26 3.72 20.41 -20.62
C PRO A 26 4.44 20.51 -19.27
N ASN A 27 4.02 21.42 -18.41
CA ASN A 27 4.55 21.66 -17.06
C ASN A 27 3.70 21.00 -15.94
N TRP A 28 2.98 19.92 -16.22
CA TRP A 28 2.10 19.28 -15.24
C TRP A 28 2.85 18.82 -13.98
N ARG A 29 4.15 18.47 -14.09
CA ARG A 29 4.97 18.08 -12.95
C ARG A 29 5.24 19.25 -12.00
N GLU A 30 5.51 20.43 -12.55
CA GLU A 30 5.67 21.65 -11.76
C GLU A 30 4.34 22.05 -11.10
N LEU A 31 3.23 21.92 -11.81
CA LEU A 31 1.89 22.18 -11.26
C LEU A 31 1.57 21.20 -10.10
N LEU A 32 1.88 19.91 -10.26
CA LEU A 32 1.73 18.92 -9.21
C LEU A 32 2.64 19.22 -8.00
N THR A 33 3.88 19.63 -8.26
CA THR A 33 4.81 20.06 -7.19
C THR A 33 4.27 21.27 -6.44
N SER A 34 3.77 22.27 -7.16
CA SER A 34 3.20 23.50 -6.58
C SER A 34 1.88 23.28 -5.84
N SER A 35 1.19 22.16 -6.08
CA SER A 35 -0.01 21.80 -5.34
C SER A 35 0.25 21.41 -3.88
N HIS A 36 1.50 21.12 -3.52
CA HIS A 36 1.93 20.61 -2.21
C HIS A 36 1.25 19.30 -1.79
N ILE A 37 0.63 18.58 -2.72
CA ILE A 37 0.01 17.28 -2.45
C ILE A 37 1.07 16.20 -2.60
N SER A 38 1.29 15.38 -1.56
CA SER A 38 2.18 14.22 -1.67
C SER A 38 1.65 13.26 -2.73
N ALA A 39 2.49 12.91 -3.71
CA ALA A 39 2.08 12.07 -4.81
C ALA A 39 3.20 11.14 -5.28
N ILE A 40 2.80 10.00 -5.83
CA ILE A 40 3.69 9.01 -6.46
C ILE A 40 3.19 8.81 -7.88
N CYS A 41 4.09 9.02 -8.83
CA CYS A 41 3.82 8.89 -10.26
C CYS A 41 4.55 7.67 -10.82
N SER A 42 3.85 6.84 -11.59
CA SER A 42 4.42 5.68 -12.28
C SER A 42 5.47 6.10 -13.32
N PRO A 43 6.30 5.16 -13.80
CA PRO A 43 6.89 5.27 -15.13
C PRO A 43 5.83 5.49 -16.21
N LEU A 44 6.24 5.87 -17.42
CA LEU A 44 5.30 5.93 -18.53
C LEU A 44 4.83 4.53 -18.91
N HIS A 45 3.53 4.28 -18.79
CA HIS A 45 2.92 3.05 -19.24
C HIS A 45 2.63 3.16 -20.75
N ASP A 46 3.60 2.78 -21.55
CA ASP A 46 3.57 2.79 -23.02
C ASP A 46 3.59 1.37 -23.64
N LYS A 47 3.73 0.34 -22.79
CA LYS A 47 3.78 -1.08 -23.20
C LYS A 47 2.53 -1.86 -22.80
N ASP A 48 1.56 -1.21 -22.18
CA ASP A 48 0.32 -1.84 -21.75
C ASP A 48 -0.58 -2.15 -22.94
N LEU A 49 -1.27 -3.31 -22.86
CA LEU A 49 -2.20 -3.76 -23.88
C LEU A 49 -3.64 -3.71 -23.37
N LEU A 50 -4.58 -3.52 -24.28
CA LEU A 50 -6.01 -3.72 -24.05
C LEU A 50 -6.34 -5.24 -24.10
N GLU A 51 -7.55 -5.61 -23.71
CA GLU A 51 -8.00 -7.01 -23.73
C GLU A 51 -7.97 -7.63 -25.14
N ASP A 52 -8.12 -6.82 -26.18
CA ASP A 52 -8.03 -7.23 -27.58
C ASP A 52 -6.61 -7.30 -28.13
N GLY A 53 -5.59 -7.05 -27.29
CA GLY A 53 -4.18 -7.05 -27.63
C GLY A 53 -3.68 -5.77 -28.31
N SER A 54 -4.53 -4.77 -28.54
CA SER A 54 -4.11 -3.48 -29.07
C SER A 54 -3.37 -2.63 -28.02
N PRO A 55 -2.42 -1.77 -28.42
CA PRO A 55 -1.69 -0.92 -27.48
C PRO A 55 -2.63 0.04 -26.74
N LYS A 56 -2.46 0.13 -25.44
CA LYS A 56 -3.07 1.19 -24.63
C LYS A 56 -2.41 2.53 -24.94
N LYS A 57 -3.20 3.60 -24.91
CA LYS A 57 -2.67 4.96 -24.98
C LYS A 57 -1.66 5.19 -23.85
N ALA A 58 -0.48 5.69 -24.20
CA ALA A 58 0.57 5.99 -23.24
C ALA A 58 0.08 6.94 -22.13
N HIS A 59 0.32 6.60 -20.88
CA HIS A 59 -0.17 7.34 -19.73
C HIS A 59 0.71 7.13 -18.49
N PHE A 60 0.62 8.07 -17.57
CA PHE A 60 1.12 7.91 -16.21
C PHE A 60 -0.04 7.65 -15.26
N HIS A 61 0.17 6.80 -14.26
CA HIS A 61 -0.68 6.71 -13.07
C HIS A 61 -0.11 7.62 -12.00
N VAL A 62 -0.97 8.41 -11.35
CA VAL A 62 -0.57 9.24 -10.22
C VAL A 62 -1.42 8.89 -9.00
N LEU A 63 -0.75 8.45 -7.92
CA LEU A 63 -1.35 8.21 -6.61
C LEU A 63 -1.18 9.47 -5.75
N LEU A 64 -2.28 10.09 -5.37
CA LEU A 64 -2.33 11.24 -4.48
C LEU A 64 -2.56 10.78 -3.04
N LEU A 65 -1.79 11.35 -2.10
CA LEU A 65 -1.78 10.99 -0.69
C LEU A 65 -2.05 12.24 0.17
N TYR A 66 -3.24 12.35 0.70
CA TYR A 66 -3.65 13.48 1.52
C TYR A 66 -3.42 13.20 3.02
N PRO A 67 -3.02 14.19 3.82
CA PRO A 67 -2.88 14.04 5.26
C PRO A 67 -4.23 13.85 5.96
N SER A 68 -5.31 14.41 5.39
CA SER A 68 -6.69 14.32 5.87
C SER A 68 -7.63 13.81 4.78
N GLN A 69 -8.84 13.41 5.16
CA GLN A 69 -9.84 12.95 4.19
C GLN A 69 -10.32 14.12 3.31
N LYS A 70 -10.30 13.90 2.00
CA LYS A 70 -10.88 14.78 0.98
C LYS A 70 -12.14 14.15 0.40
N SER A 71 -13.08 14.97 -0.04
CA SER A 71 -14.18 14.50 -0.87
C SER A 71 -13.68 14.21 -2.29
N THR A 72 -14.43 13.38 -3.03
CA THR A 72 -14.11 13.12 -4.44
C THR A 72 -14.11 14.42 -5.26
N GLN A 73 -15.01 15.36 -4.96
CA GLN A 73 -15.07 16.64 -5.67
C GLN A 73 -13.83 17.50 -5.40
N GLN A 74 -13.36 17.57 -4.14
CA GLN A 74 -12.13 18.29 -3.80
C GLN A 74 -10.92 17.66 -4.49
N ALA A 75 -10.78 16.33 -4.42
CA ALA A 75 -9.69 15.63 -5.08
C ALA A 75 -9.72 15.80 -6.60
N LYS A 76 -10.92 15.79 -7.21
CA LYS A 76 -11.10 16.04 -8.65
C LYS A 76 -10.63 17.44 -9.05
N SER A 77 -10.99 18.46 -8.28
CA SER A 77 -10.53 19.84 -8.53
C SER A 77 -8.99 19.95 -8.44
N ASP A 78 -8.41 19.30 -7.41
CA ASP A 78 -6.93 19.24 -7.26
C ASP A 78 -6.29 18.56 -8.49
N ILE A 79 -6.83 17.42 -8.93
CA ILE A 79 -6.36 16.64 -10.08
C ILE A 79 -6.42 17.45 -11.38
N GLU A 80 -7.53 18.12 -11.64
CA GLU A 80 -7.74 18.93 -12.84
C GLU A 80 -6.75 20.10 -12.91
N SER A 81 -6.31 20.65 -11.76
CA SER A 81 -5.36 21.77 -11.71
C SER A 81 -4.00 21.47 -12.31
N PHE A 82 -3.58 20.20 -12.35
CA PHE A 82 -2.32 19.77 -12.97
C PHE A 82 -2.53 18.90 -14.23
N GLY A 83 -3.76 18.85 -14.76
CA GLY A 83 -4.07 18.15 -16.01
C GLY A 83 -4.32 16.66 -15.88
N GLY A 84 -4.66 16.17 -14.69
CA GLY A 84 -5.07 14.79 -14.46
C GLY A 84 -6.47 14.49 -15.01
N VAL A 85 -6.66 13.26 -15.46
CA VAL A 85 -7.92 12.76 -16.04
C VAL A 85 -8.48 11.63 -15.18
N GLY A 86 -9.73 11.79 -14.75
CA GLY A 86 -10.37 10.85 -13.83
C GLY A 86 -9.96 11.08 -12.37
N CYS A 87 -10.78 10.60 -11.48
CA CYS A 87 -10.55 10.69 -10.04
C CYS A 87 -11.10 9.41 -9.40
N GLU A 88 -10.23 8.47 -9.09
CA GLU A 88 -10.59 7.19 -8.50
C GLU A 88 -10.21 7.17 -7.02
N LYS A 89 -11.14 6.72 -6.16
CA LYS A 89 -10.85 6.50 -4.75
C LYS A 89 -9.99 5.26 -4.59
N VAL A 90 -8.81 5.40 -4.00
CA VAL A 90 -7.92 4.30 -3.67
C VAL A 90 -8.22 3.78 -2.27
N LYS A 91 -8.62 2.50 -2.18
CA LYS A 91 -8.90 1.82 -0.91
C LYS A 91 -7.63 1.32 -0.24
N ASN A 92 -6.68 0.84 -1.03
CA ASN A 92 -5.40 0.30 -0.58
C ASN A 92 -4.25 1.03 -1.28
N ALA A 93 -3.70 2.05 -0.63
CA ALA A 93 -2.60 2.84 -1.18
C ALA A 93 -1.34 2.00 -1.43
N THR A 94 -1.07 1.00 -0.58
CA THR A 94 0.08 0.10 -0.76
C THR A 94 -0.07 -0.74 -2.01
N GLY A 95 -1.22 -1.39 -2.19
CA GLY A 95 -1.48 -2.18 -3.40
C GLY A 95 -1.46 -1.32 -4.66
N TYR A 96 -2.02 -0.10 -4.61
CA TYR A 96 -1.99 0.79 -5.76
C TYR A 96 -0.58 1.30 -6.07
N ALA A 97 0.23 1.63 -5.07
CA ALA A 97 1.62 2.03 -5.28
C ALA A 97 2.43 0.90 -5.96
N ARG A 98 2.25 -0.34 -5.56
CA ARG A 98 2.88 -1.51 -6.21
C ARG A 98 2.37 -1.73 -7.64
N TYR A 99 1.08 -1.42 -7.89
CA TYR A 99 0.50 -1.44 -9.23
C TYR A 99 1.13 -0.41 -10.18
N LEU A 100 1.69 0.69 -9.67
CA LEU A 100 2.39 1.70 -10.48
C LEU A 100 3.56 1.13 -11.31
N ILE A 101 4.10 -0.01 -10.89
CA ILE A 101 5.17 -0.74 -11.61
C ILE A 101 4.76 -2.17 -11.96
N HIS A 102 3.49 -2.51 -11.77
CA HIS A 102 2.92 -3.86 -11.94
C HIS A 102 3.60 -4.95 -11.11
N ALA A 103 4.16 -4.60 -9.93
CA ALA A 103 4.93 -5.51 -9.08
C ALA A 103 4.20 -6.82 -8.72
N ASP A 104 2.87 -6.77 -8.62
CA ASP A 104 2.02 -7.92 -8.26
C ASP A 104 1.27 -8.50 -9.49
N ASN A 105 1.61 -8.05 -10.70
CA ASN A 105 0.96 -8.42 -11.96
C ASN A 105 1.99 -8.89 -12.99
N PRO A 106 2.58 -10.11 -12.82
CA PRO A 106 3.66 -10.58 -13.69
C PRO A 106 3.23 -10.78 -15.16
N GLU A 107 1.92 -10.87 -15.42
CA GLU A 107 1.35 -10.97 -16.76
C GLU A 107 1.38 -9.65 -17.54
N LYS A 108 1.62 -8.51 -16.86
CA LYS A 108 1.70 -7.19 -17.47
C LYS A 108 3.14 -6.78 -17.74
N ALA A 109 3.30 -5.74 -18.55
CA ALA A 109 4.60 -5.09 -18.74
C ALA A 109 5.18 -4.64 -17.38
N GLN A 110 6.42 -5.03 -17.10
CA GLN A 110 7.09 -4.68 -15.85
C GLN A 110 7.86 -3.37 -16.03
N TYR A 111 7.80 -2.50 -15.01
CA TYR A 111 8.48 -1.21 -14.99
C TYR A 111 9.47 -1.16 -13.83
N LEU A 112 10.53 -0.35 -13.98
CA LEU A 112 11.58 -0.26 -12.96
C LEU A 112 11.16 0.66 -11.80
N PRO A 113 11.36 0.24 -10.54
CA PRO A 113 11.11 1.10 -9.38
C PRO A 113 11.88 2.43 -9.41
N SER A 114 13.07 2.44 -10.02
CA SER A 114 13.91 3.63 -10.15
C SER A 114 13.33 4.71 -11.08
N GLU A 115 12.35 4.36 -11.91
CA GLU A 115 11.67 5.30 -12.82
C GLU A 115 10.44 5.96 -12.18
N VAL A 116 10.04 5.50 -10.97
CA VAL A 116 8.94 6.11 -10.21
C VAL A 116 9.34 7.47 -9.70
N GLN A 117 8.47 8.46 -9.88
CA GLN A 117 8.70 9.82 -9.42
C GLN A 117 7.88 10.11 -8.16
N CYS A 118 8.53 10.66 -7.14
CA CYS A 118 7.89 11.07 -5.89
C CYS A 118 7.83 12.58 -5.78
N PHE A 119 6.68 13.11 -5.38
CA PHE A 119 6.42 14.53 -5.22
C PHE A 119 6.06 14.88 -3.78
N ASN A 120 6.45 16.08 -3.34
CA ASN A 120 6.01 16.68 -2.07
C ASN A 120 6.17 15.74 -0.86
N GLY A 121 7.36 15.11 -0.73
CA GLY A 121 7.70 14.25 0.40
C GLY A 121 7.07 12.85 0.38
N ALA A 122 6.47 12.44 -0.73
CA ALA A 122 6.07 11.05 -0.90
C ALA A 122 7.29 10.12 -0.91
N ASN A 123 7.14 8.91 -0.39
CA ASN A 123 8.18 7.89 -0.38
C ASN A 123 7.62 6.58 -0.94
N PHE A 124 8.10 6.19 -2.13
CA PHE A 124 7.67 4.98 -2.81
C PHE A 124 8.29 3.71 -2.23
N GLU A 125 9.53 3.78 -1.74
CA GLU A 125 10.26 2.61 -1.25
C GLU A 125 9.52 1.86 -0.13
N LYS A 126 8.81 2.61 0.74
CA LYS A 126 7.99 2.01 1.81
C LYS A 126 6.88 1.07 1.30
N TYR A 127 6.51 1.17 0.01
CA TYR A 127 5.49 0.33 -0.63
C TYR A 127 6.09 -0.85 -1.40
N LEU A 128 7.40 -0.81 -1.70
CA LEU A 128 8.12 -1.88 -2.39
C LEU A 128 8.38 -3.08 -1.49
N VAL A 129 8.55 -2.84 -0.20
CA VAL A 129 8.65 -3.94 0.75
C VAL A 129 7.42 -4.80 0.52
N ALA A 130 7.65 -6.04 0.04
CA ALA A 130 6.58 -7.01 -0.15
C ALA A 130 5.64 -6.92 1.05
N GLN A 131 4.34 -6.87 0.81
CA GLN A 131 3.42 -7.18 1.91
C GLN A 131 3.81 -8.60 2.32
N VAL A 132 4.62 -8.66 3.37
CA VAL A 132 4.87 -9.92 4.05
C VAL A 132 3.47 -10.44 4.29
N ASP A 133 3.14 -11.60 3.69
CA ASP A 133 1.83 -12.19 3.94
C ASP A 133 1.73 -12.39 5.45
N ARG A 134 1.14 -11.40 6.11
CA ARG A 134 1.03 -11.34 7.56
C ARG A 134 0.48 -12.64 8.12
N LEU A 135 -0.45 -13.26 7.40
CA LEU A 135 -1.05 -14.52 7.81
C LEU A 135 -0.09 -15.69 7.65
N ALA A 136 0.69 -15.73 6.55
CA ALA A 136 1.71 -16.75 6.36
C ALA A 136 2.79 -16.64 7.43
N VAL A 137 3.31 -15.45 7.69
CA VAL A 137 4.29 -15.21 8.74
C VAL A 137 3.74 -15.52 10.13
N MET A 138 2.49 -15.15 10.43
CA MET A 138 1.87 -15.53 11.71
C MET A 138 1.73 -17.05 11.87
N ARG A 139 1.39 -17.77 10.80
CA ARG A 139 1.32 -19.24 10.83
C ARG A 139 2.71 -19.84 11.06
N GLU A 140 3.72 -19.31 10.41
CA GLU A 140 5.12 -19.71 10.58
C GLU A 140 5.58 -19.50 12.02
N MET A 141 5.35 -18.31 12.61
CA MET A 141 5.66 -18.02 14.02
C MET A 141 4.91 -18.97 14.98
N ILE A 142 3.64 -19.22 14.75
CA ILE A 142 2.83 -20.14 15.59
C ILE A 142 3.37 -21.58 15.49
N ALA A 143 3.76 -22.04 14.30
CA ALA A 143 4.36 -23.34 14.11
C ALA A 143 5.69 -23.42 14.86
N PHE A 144 6.56 -22.43 14.70
CA PHE A 144 7.85 -22.33 15.38
C PHE A 144 7.71 -22.36 16.92
N VAL A 145 6.78 -21.58 17.47
CA VAL A 145 6.47 -21.59 18.92
C VAL A 145 6.09 -22.99 19.42
N ARG A 146 5.26 -23.71 18.66
CA ARG A 146 4.83 -25.06 19.02
C ARG A 146 5.94 -26.09 18.92
N GLU A 147 6.71 -26.05 17.85
CA GLU A 147 7.78 -27.02 17.57
C GLU A 147 8.92 -26.89 18.56
N ASN A 148 9.20 -25.67 19.01
CA ASN A 148 10.28 -25.38 19.95
C ASN A 148 9.82 -25.31 21.43
N GLY A 149 8.53 -25.51 21.71
CA GLY A 149 7.99 -25.39 23.07
C GLY A 149 8.18 -24.01 23.69
N MET A 150 8.25 -22.95 22.85
CA MET A 150 8.59 -21.60 23.27
C MET A 150 7.42 -20.96 24.02
N VAL A 151 7.63 -20.55 25.25
CA VAL A 151 6.58 -19.97 26.11
C VAL A 151 6.85 -18.53 26.51
N CYS A 152 8.09 -18.05 26.34
CA CYS A 152 8.47 -16.68 26.63
C CYS A 152 8.40 -15.83 25.36
N PHE A 153 7.62 -14.73 25.41
CA PHE A 153 7.49 -13.83 24.26
C PHE A 153 8.79 -13.10 23.92
N ALA A 154 9.62 -12.81 24.93
CA ALA A 154 10.92 -12.18 24.69
C ALA A 154 11.82 -13.07 23.84
N ASP A 155 11.85 -14.38 24.09
CA ASP A 155 12.67 -15.32 23.30
C ASP A 155 12.24 -15.34 21.82
N LEU A 156 10.92 -15.19 21.55
CA LEU A 156 10.43 -15.08 20.18
C LEU A 156 10.86 -13.76 19.51
N VAL A 157 10.91 -12.66 20.29
CA VAL A 157 11.38 -11.36 19.81
C VAL A 157 12.87 -11.43 19.49
N ASP A 158 13.68 -11.95 20.41
CA ASP A 158 15.13 -12.07 20.25
C ASP A 158 15.49 -12.97 19.06
N TYR A 159 14.77 -14.07 18.90
CA TYR A 159 14.94 -14.94 17.72
C TYR A 159 14.57 -14.23 16.42
N ALA A 160 13.44 -13.50 16.41
CA ALA A 160 13.02 -12.77 15.23
C ALA A 160 14.01 -11.66 14.85
N GLU A 161 14.61 -10.99 15.83
CA GLU A 161 15.62 -9.97 15.59
C GLU A 161 16.88 -10.56 14.98
N ALA A 162 17.34 -11.70 15.51
CA ALA A 162 18.60 -12.32 15.10
C ALA A 162 18.49 -13.09 13.77
N GLU A 163 17.42 -13.88 13.60
CA GLU A 163 17.37 -14.92 12.58
C GLU A 163 16.25 -14.71 11.54
N LYS A 164 15.20 -13.91 11.86
CA LYS A 164 14.01 -13.74 11.04
C LYS A 164 13.53 -12.28 11.01
N PRO A 165 14.32 -11.33 10.48
CA PRO A 165 13.98 -9.91 10.49
C PRO A 165 12.62 -9.60 9.84
N GLU A 166 12.20 -10.42 8.87
CA GLU A 166 10.88 -10.30 8.22
C GLU A 166 9.70 -10.57 9.17
N TRP A 167 9.92 -11.30 10.27
CA TRP A 167 8.91 -11.53 11.30
C TRP A 167 8.71 -10.32 12.19
N PHE A 168 9.74 -9.51 12.40
CA PHE A 168 9.78 -8.46 13.42
C PHE A 168 8.63 -7.47 13.30
N LYS A 169 8.34 -7.01 12.07
CA LYS A 169 7.22 -6.09 11.82
C LYS A 169 5.87 -6.74 12.13
N VAL A 170 5.66 -7.98 11.69
CA VAL A 170 4.41 -8.69 11.93
C VAL A 170 4.23 -8.99 13.43
N LEU A 171 5.32 -9.34 14.11
CA LEU A 171 5.37 -9.60 15.54
C LEU A 171 5.00 -8.34 16.34
N ALA A 172 5.58 -7.19 16.02
CA ALA A 172 5.27 -5.90 16.65
C ALA A 172 3.78 -5.53 16.47
N ASP A 173 3.26 -5.66 15.24
CA ASP A 173 1.87 -5.35 14.90
C ASP A 173 0.86 -6.35 15.48
N SER A 174 1.29 -7.56 15.83
CA SER A 174 0.44 -8.67 16.30
C SER A 174 0.73 -9.10 17.74
N ARG A 175 1.47 -8.27 18.48
CA ARG A 175 1.96 -8.55 19.83
C ARG A 175 0.89 -9.16 20.75
N THR A 176 -0.26 -8.52 20.88
CA THR A 176 -1.33 -8.96 21.78
C THR A 176 -1.80 -10.38 21.47
N PHE A 177 -2.06 -10.65 20.19
CA PHE A 177 -2.49 -11.98 19.74
C PHE A 177 -1.43 -13.06 20.03
N LEU A 178 -0.17 -12.79 19.71
CA LEU A 178 0.92 -13.76 19.91
C LEU A 178 1.20 -14.00 21.40
N MET A 179 1.20 -12.95 22.21
CA MET A 179 1.34 -13.11 23.66
C MET A 179 0.21 -13.96 24.27
N ASP A 180 -1.04 -13.71 23.88
CA ASP A 180 -2.19 -14.46 24.40
C ASP A 180 -2.16 -15.90 23.90
N TYR A 181 -1.75 -16.13 22.64
CA TYR A 181 -1.53 -17.46 22.12
C TYR A 181 -0.46 -18.22 22.92
N MET A 182 0.72 -17.60 23.15
CA MET A 182 1.82 -18.24 23.88
C MET A 182 1.46 -18.54 25.33
N LYS A 183 0.75 -17.67 26.05
CA LYS A 183 0.19 -17.94 27.39
C LYS A 183 -0.74 -19.12 27.38
N SER A 184 -1.66 -19.17 26.41
CA SER A 184 -2.62 -20.27 26.25
C SER A 184 -1.93 -21.59 25.92
N PHE A 185 -0.88 -21.53 25.09
CA PHE A 185 -0.06 -22.68 24.74
C PHE A 185 0.70 -23.22 25.96
N ALA A 186 1.35 -22.34 26.73
CA ALA A 186 2.05 -22.70 27.97
C ALA A 186 1.12 -23.40 28.97
N TRP A 187 -0.08 -22.84 29.16
CA TRP A 187 -1.10 -23.43 30.04
C TRP A 187 -1.51 -24.82 29.56
N LYS A 188 -1.80 -24.99 28.25
CA LYS A 188 -2.18 -26.26 27.65
C LYS A 188 -1.07 -27.33 27.77
N ALA A 189 0.18 -26.91 27.66
CA ALA A 189 1.35 -27.79 27.76
C ALA A 189 1.74 -28.11 29.19
N GLY A 190 1.05 -27.57 30.21
CA GLY A 190 1.35 -27.77 31.63
C GLY A 190 2.65 -27.10 32.07
N ILE A 191 3.17 -26.16 31.24
CA ILE A 191 4.38 -25.40 31.53
C ILE A 191 3.95 -24.22 32.40
N GLN A 192 4.11 -24.33 33.72
CA GLN A 192 3.91 -23.18 34.60
C GLN A 192 5.06 -22.21 34.39
N ASN A 193 4.74 -20.97 34.01
CA ASN A 193 5.73 -19.88 34.05
C ASN A 193 6.19 -19.77 35.50
N GLY A 194 7.44 -20.16 35.77
CA GLY A 194 8.05 -19.95 37.07
C GLY A 194 7.89 -18.50 37.50
N GLN A 195 7.44 -18.32 38.74
CA GLN A 195 7.36 -17.04 39.43
C GLN A 195 8.72 -16.36 39.51
#